data_a8406f0f515f1dcb60f2fbff8e76d7fa
#
_entry.id   a8406f0f515f1dcb60f2fbff8e76d7fa
#
_cell.length_a   1.000
_cell.length_b   1.000
_cell.length_c   1.000
_cell.angle_alpha   90.00
_cell.angle_beta   90.00
_cell.angle_gamma   90.00
#
_symmetry.space_group_name_H-M   'P 1'
#
loop_
_entity.id
_entity.type
_entity.pdbx_description
1 polymer ?
#
loop_
_entity_poly.entity_id
_entity_poly.type
_entity_poly.pdbx_seq_one_letter_code
_entity_poly.pdbx_strand_id
1 'polypeptide(L)'
;MEAVAKLRNVPTSPRKMRLVADLVRGKKVGYALSVLKFTPNHGAIKVEKLLLSAIANWQAKNPDEKLEEADLYIKTILVDGGRTLKRLRPAAQGRAHRIRKRSNHVTLVVDSISPDVTADVVESNENAN
;
A
#
# COMPACT_ATOMS: atom_id res chain seq x y z
N MET A 1 -0.25 15.27 10.78
CA MET A 1 -0.67 15.52 9.40
C MET A 1 -0.53 14.25 8.57
N GLU A 2 -1.53 14.00 7.74
CA GLU A 2 -1.52 12.86 6.84
C GLU A 2 -0.84 13.22 5.52
N ALA A 3 -0.13 12.26 4.94
CA ALA A 3 0.39 12.39 3.59
C ALA A 3 -0.15 11.24 2.74
N VAL A 4 -0.57 11.57 1.54
CA VAL A 4 -1.21 10.62 0.63
C VAL A 4 -0.32 10.42 -0.60
N ALA A 5 -0.19 9.16 -1.03
CA ALA A 5 0.44 8.82 -2.30
C ALA A 5 -0.50 7.89 -3.06
N LYS A 6 -0.61 8.09 -4.35
CA LYS A 6 -1.48 7.29 -5.21
C LYS A 6 -0.69 6.70 -6.37
N LEU A 7 -0.92 5.44 -6.63
CA LEU A 7 -0.38 4.74 -7.79
C LEU A 7 -1.54 4.26 -8.64
N ARG A 8 -1.66 4.79 -9.85
CA ARG A 8 -2.79 4.50 -10.72
C ARG A 8 -2.37 3.61 -11.88
N ASN A 9 -3.34 2.86 -12.40
CA ASN A 9 -3.18 2.04 -13.61
C ASN A 9 -2.04 1.01 -13.49
N VAL A 10 -2.01 0.33 -12.34
CA VAL A 10 -1.06 -0.77 -12.13
C VAL A 10 -1.55 -1.99 -12.90
N PRO A 11 -0.74 -2.58 -13.80
CA PRO A 11 -1.19 -3.67 -14.68
C PRO A 11 -1.20 -5.04 -13.98
N THR A 12 -1.78 -5.11 -12.79
CA THR A 12 -1.97 -6.35 -12.05
C THR A 12 -3.40 -6.39 -11.52
N SER A 13 -3.88 -7.59 -11.17
CA SER A 13 -5.25 -7.69 -10.66
C SER A 13 -5.35 -7.07 -9.25
N PRO A 14 -6.49 -6.45 -8.92
CA PRO A 14 -6.69 -5.91 -7.58
C PRO A 14 -6.55 -6.97 -6.48
N ARG A 15 -7.00 -8.19 -6.75
CA ARG A 15 -6.94 -9.30 -5.81
C ARG A 15 -5.49 -9.61 -5.39
N LYS A 16 -4.58 -9.67 -6.35
CA LYS A 16 -3.15 -9.93 -6.09
C LYS A 16 -2.50 -8.78 -5.34
N MET A 17 -2.86 -7.54 -5.69
CA MET A 17 -2.32 -6.38 -5.01
C MET A 17 -2.83 -6.28 -3.56
N ARG A 18 -4.06 -6.70 -3.30
CA ARG A 18 -4.62 -6.70 -1.95
C ARG A 18 -3.87 -7.62 -0.99
N LEU A 19 -3.31 -8.72 -1.49
CA LEU A 19 -2.48 -9.61 -0.67
C LEU A 19 -1.25 -8.88 -0.13
N VAL A 20 -0.61 -8.08 -0.99
CA VAL A 20 0.55 -7.27 -0.57
C VAL A 20 0.13 -6.16 0.38
N ALA A 21 -0.98 -5.49 0.09
CA ALA A 21 -1.49 -4.40 0.93
C ALA A 21 -1.82 -4.89 2.35
N ASP A 22 -2.37 -6.07 2.48
CA ASP A 22 -2.73 -6.64 3.78
C ASP A 22 -1.50 -6.90 4.66
N LEU A 23 -0.34 -7.16 4.06
CA LEU A 23 0.90 -7.39 4.81
C LEU A 23 1.40 -6.15 5.53
N VAL A 24 1.07 -4.97 5.02
CA VAL A 24 1.64 -3.71 5.54
C VAL A 24 0.60 -2.79 6.18
N ARG A 25 -0.68 -3.14 6.10
CA ARG A 25 -1.74 -2.29 6.64
C ARG A 25 -1.60 -2.12 8.15
N GLY A 26 -1.58 -0.87 8.62
CA GLY A 26 -1.49 -0.54 10.03
C GLY A 26 -0.10 -0.73 10.64
N LYS A 27 0.90 -1.05 9.84
CA LYS A 27 2.26 -1.28 10.34
C LYS A 27 3.09 0.00 10.27
N LYS A 28 4.12 0.06 11.10
CA LYS A 28 5.10 1.16 11.04
C LYS A 28 5.86 1.11 9.71
N VAL A 29 6.24 2.27 9.23
CA VAL A 29 6.89 2.42 7.92
C VAL A 29 8.18 1.61 7.84
N GLY A 30 9.01 1.63 8.87
CA GLY A 30 10.27 0.86 8.87
C GLY A 30 10.04 -0.64 8.73
N TYR A 31 9.09 -1.18 9.49
CA TYR A 31 8.69 -2.58 9.40
C TYR A 31 8.11 -2.90 8.02
N ALA A 32 7.23 -2.04 7.52
CA ALA A 32 6.61 -2.23 6.22
C ALA A 32 7.63 -2.28 5.09
N LEU A 33 8.61 -1.38 5.10
CA LEU A 33 9.67 -1.38 4.10
C LEU A 33 10.48 -2.68 4.11
N SER A 34 10.80 -3.19 5.30
CA SER A 34 11.51 -4.46 5.45
C SER A 34 10.70 -5.63 4.91
N VAL A 35 9.41 -5.69 5.24
CA VAL A 35 8.53 -6.75 4.75
C VAL A 35 8.40 -6.71 3.23
N LEU A 36 8.19 -5.54 2.65
CA LEU A 36 8.04 -5.38 1.21
C LEU A 36 9.32 -5.75 0.46
N LYS A 37 10.48 -5.44 1.02
CA LYS A 37 11.76 -5.75 0.41
C LYS A 37 11.97 -7.26 0.25
N PHE A 38 11.51 -8.06 1.20
CA PHE A 38 11.69 -9.50 1.20
C PHE A 38 10.48 -10.29 0.67
N THR A 39 9.39 -9.60 0.32
CA THR A 39 8.20 -10.24 -0.22
C THR A 39 8.41 -10.55 -1.71
N PRO A 40 8.25 -11.80 -2.16
CA PRO A 40 8.51 -12.19 -3.54
C PRO A 40 7.44 -11.76 -4.55
N ASN A 41 6.30 -11.27 -4.09
CA ASN A 41 5.20 -10.89 -4.97
C ASN A 41 5.56 -9.67 -5.83
N HIS A 42 5.15 -9.66 -7.08
CA HIS A 42 5.41 -8.55 -8.01
C HIS A 42 4.92 -7.20 -7.51
N GLY A 43 3.76 -7.17 -6.87
CA GLY A 43 3.17 -5.95 -6.34
C GLY A 43 3.99 -5.32 -5.22
N ALA A 44 4.82 -6.10 -4.53
CA ALA A 44 5.60 -5.60 -3.40
C ALA A 44 6.56 -4.48 -3.79
N ILE A 45 7.22 -4.59 -4.94
CA ILE A 45 8.15 -3.56 -5.42
C ILE A 45 7.41 -2.25 -5.68
N LYS A 46 6.23 -2.34 -6.26
CA LYS A 46 5.41 -1.16 -6.57
C LYS A 46 4.89 -0.48 -5.31
N VAL A 47 4.44 -1.27 -4.34
CA VAL A 47 3.97 -0.75 -3.05
C VAL A 47 5.13 -0.14 -2.26
N GLU A 48 6.31 -0.73 -2.32
CA GLU A 48 7.51 -0.17 -1.69
C GLU A 48 7.83 1.22 -2.24
N LYS A 49 7.83 1.38 -3.55
CA LYS A 49 8.06 2.69 -4.18
C LYS A 49 6.97 3.70 -3.82
N LEU A 50 5.71 3.25 -3.77
CA LEU A 50 4.60 4.09 -3.35
C LEU A 50 4.77 4.56 -1.91
N LEU A 51 5.22 3.67 -1.03
CA LEU A 51 5.47 4.01 0.37
C LEU A 51 6.60 5.04 0.50
N LEU A 52 7.68 4.88 -0.27
CA LEU A 52 8.76 5.87 -0.30
C LEU A 52 8.26 7.24 -0.79
N SER A 53 7.38 7.25 -1.78
CA SER A 53 6.75 8.47 -2.26
C SER A 53 5.88 9.12 -1.17
N ALA A 54 5.13 8.33 -0.43
CA ALA A 54 4.30 8.84 0.67
C ALA A 54 5.15 9.46 1.78
N ILE A 55 6.27 8.82 2.10
CA ILE A 55 7.23 9.35 3.09
C ILE A 55 7.80 10.69 2.62
N ALA A 56 8.17 10.79 1.35
CA ALA A 56 8.68 12.03 0.77
C ALA A 56 7.63 13.14 0.80
N ASN A 57 6.38 12.80 0.51
CA ASN A 57 5.26 13.75 0.60
C ASN A 57 5.05 14.24 2.02
N TRP A 58 5.18 13.35 3.01
CA TRP A 58 5.07 13.72 4.41
C TRP A 58 6.19 14.67 4.82
N GLN A 59 7.43 14.40 4.41
CA GLN A 59 8.57 15.28 4.68
C GLN A 59 8.37 16.67 4.06
N ALA A 60 7.81 16.73 2.87
CA ALA A 60 7.52 18.00 2.20
C ALA A 60 6.48 18.83 2.94
N LYS A 61 5.51 18.17 3.57
CA LYS A 61 4.48 18.85 4.39
C LYS A 61 4.99 19.26 5.77
N ASN A 62 6.00 18.56 6.29
CA ASN A 62 6.52 18.76 7.64
C ASN A 62 8.05 18.93 7.59
N PRO A 63 8.56 20.02 6.97
CA PRO A 63 10.00 20.17 6.75
C PRO A 63 10.80 20.36 8.04
N ASP A 64 10.15 20.81 9.11
CA ASP A 64 10.80 21.06 10.40
C ASP A 64 10.85 19.80 11.30
N GLU A 65 10.14 18.75 10.94
CA GLU A 65 10.09 17.52 11.73
C GLU A 65 11.05 16.49 11.17
N LYS A 66 11.74 15.81 12.08
CA LYS A 66 12.64 14.71 11.71
C LYS A 66 11.85 13.44 11.51
N LEU A 67 12.14 12.74 10.44
CA LEU A 67 11.48 11.49 10.07
C LEU A 67 11.61 10.43 11.18
N GLU A 68 12.79 10.35 11.80
CA GLU A 68 13.08 9.38 12.86
C GLU A 68 12.25 9.59 14.13
N GLU A 69 11.94 10.83 14.44
CA GLU A 69 11.18 11.19 15.63
C GLU A 69 9.67 11.12 15.43
N ALA A 70 9.23 11.18 14.18
CA ALA A 70 7.80 11.24 13.84
C ALA A 70 7.08 9.90 13.96
N ASP A 71 7.81 8.80 13.91
CA ASP A 71 7.24 7.44 14.03
C ASP A 71 6.09 7.21 13.05
N LEU A 72 6.38 7.32 11.77
CA LEU A 72 5.37 7.18 10.73
C LEU A 72 4.81 5.76 10.64
N TYR A 73 3.53 5.66 10.40
CA TYR A 73 2.84 4.39 10.19
C TYR A 73 1.90 4.47 9.00
N ILE A 74 1.56 3.33 8.44
CA ILE A 74 0.61 3.26 7.34
C ILE A 74 -0.80 3.28 7.94
N LYS A 75 -1.44 4.44 7.86
CA LYS A 75 -2.77 4.63 8.41
C LYS A 75 -3.82 3.90 7.59
N THR A 76 -3.74 4.06 6.27
CA THR A 76 -4.70 3.49 5.35
C THR A 76 -3.98 3.06 4.08
N ILE A 77 -4.31 1.89 3.58
CA ILE A 77 -3.92 1.45 2.24
C ILE A 77 -5.13 0.81 1.57
N LEU A 78 -5.52 1.36 0.43
CA LEU A 78 -6.69 0.93 -0.31
C LEU A 78 -6.28 0.49 -1.70
N VAL A 79 -6.84 -0.62 -2.16
CA VAL A 79 -6.64 -1.12 -3.52
C VAL A 79 -7.99 -1.14 -4.20
N ASP A 80 -8.13 -0.28 -5.20
CA ASP A 80 -9.36 -0.14 -5.97
C ASP A 80 -9.22 -0.80 -7.34
N GLY A 81 -10.32 -1.29 -7.89
CA GLY A 81 -10.35 -1.82 -9.24
C GLY A 81 -10.14 -0.72 -10.26
N GLY A 82 -9.27 -0.98 -11.23
CA GLY A 82 -9.02 -0.06 -12.32
C GLY A 82 -9.66 -0.54 -13.61
N ARG A 83 -9.20 0.04 -14.70
CA ARG A 83 -9.69 -0.28 -16.04
C ARG A 83 -9.36 -1.72 -16.41
N THR A 84 -10.30 -2.43 -17.01
CA THR A 84 -10.11 -3.78 -17.50
C THR A 84 -9.98 -3.77 -19.02
N LEU A 85 -8.89 -4.30 -19.53
CA LEU A 85 -8.69 -4.50 -20.95
C LEU A 85 -9.11 -5.91 -21.32
N LYS A 86 -9.94 -6.02 -22.36
CA LYS A 86 -10.42 -7.32 -22.84
C LYS A 86 -9.56 -7.76 -24.02
N ARG A 87 -9.07 -9.00 -23.97
CA ARG A 87 -8.25 -9.61 -25.02
C ARG A 87 -8.85 -10.96 -25.37
N LEU A 88 -8.50 -11.45 -26.56
CA LEU A 88 -8.92 -12.76 -27.03
C LEU A 88 -7.72 -13.68 -27.11
N ARG A 89 -7.90 -14.91 -26.66
CA ARG A 89 -6.90 -15.95 -26.77
C ARG A 89 -7.47 -17.07 -27.65
N PRO A 90 -6.77 -17.47 -28.73
CA PRO A 90 -7.21 -18.61 -29.55
C PRO A 90 -7.30 -19.88 -28.73
N ALA A 91 -8.37 -20.63 -28.96
CA ALA A 91 -8.62 -21.91 -28.31
C ALA A 91 -8.85 -22.99 -29.36
N ALA A 92 -8.97 -24.25 -28.91
CA ALA A 92 -9.21 -25.39 -29.77
C ALA A 92 -10.51 -25.20 -30.58
N GLN A 93 -10.57 -25.78 -31.79
CA GLN A 93 -11.72 -25.78 -32.68
C GLN A 93 -12.17 -24.39 -33.13
N GLY A 94 -11.22 -23.46 -33.31
CA GLY A 94 -11.53 -22.12 -33.78
C GLY A 94 -12.26 -21.22 -32.82
N ARG A 95 -12.42 -21.65 -31.56
CA ARG A 95 -13.03 -20.83 -30.52
C ARG A 95 -12.01 -19.87 -29.92
N ALA A 96 -12.50 -18.71 -29.43
CA ALA A 96 -11.67 -17.75 -28.75
C ALA A 96 -12.13 -17.61 -27.29
N HIS A 97 -11.20 -17.63 -26.35
CA HIS A 97 -11.49 -17.36 -24.96
C HIS A 97 -11.17 -15.91 -24.64
N ARG A 98 -12.02 -15.30 -23.83
CA ARG A 98 -11.81 -13.92 -23.38
C ARG A 98 -10.80 -13.90 -22.24
N ILE A 99 -9.85 -12.99 -22.33
CA ILE A 99 -8.89 -12.70 -21.27
C ILE A 99 -9.15 -11.28 -20.79
N ARG A 100 -9.29 -11.13 -19.48
CA ARG A 100 -9.44 -9.82 -18.86
C ARG A 100 -8.11 -9.39 -18.25
N LYS A 101 -7.51 -8.35 -18.80
CA LYS A 101 -6.31 -7.72 -18.25
C LYS A 101 -6.76 -6.65 -17.27
N ARG A 102 -6.81 -7.02 -15.99
CA ARG A 102 -7.28 -6.13 -14.93
C ARG A 102 -6.15 -5.21 -14.48
N SER A 103 -6.53 -4.03 -14.04
CA SER A 103 -5.61 -3.09 -13.42
C SER A 103 -6.15 -2.65 -12.08
N ASN A 104 -5.32 -1.97 -11.31
CA ASN A 104 -5.70 -1.49 -9.99
C ASN A 104 -5.13 -0.11 -9.72
N HIS A 105 -5.69 0.54 -8.71
CA HIS A 105 -5.22 1.81 -8.18
C HIS A 105 -4.97 1.63 -6.70
N VAL A 106 -3.78 2.00 -6.24
CA VAL A 106 -3.41 1.91 -4.83
C VAL A 106 -3.35 3.31 -4.24
N THR A 107 -4.06 3.53 -3.14
CA THR A 107 -4.00 4.76 -2.37
C THR A 107 -3.41 4.43 -1.01
N LEU A 108 -2.32 5.10 -0.65
CA LEU A 108 -1.62 4.87 0.60
C LEU A 108 -1.54 6.18 1.39
N VAL A 109 -1.95 6.13 2.64
CA VAL A 109 -1.92 7.27 3.56
C VAL A 109 -0.99 6.93 4.71
N VAL A 110 0.01 7.77 4.95
CA VAL A 110 0.89 7.69 6.11
C VAL A 110 0.60 8.84 7.05
N ASP A 111 0.77 8.61 8.33
CA ASP A 111 0.58 9.60 9.36
C ASP A 111 1.63 9.40 10.45
N SER A 112 1.88 10.45 11.23
CA SER A 112 2.74 10.36 12.39
C SER A 112 1.93 9.93 13.61
N ILE A 113 2.53 9.15 14.48
CA ILE A 113 1.92 8.77 15.74
C ILE A 113 2.09 9.95 16.70
N SER A 114 0.98 10.60 17.06
CA SER A 114 1.00 11.64 18.09
C SER A 114 1.16 11.00 19.47
N PRO A 115 1.70 11.72 20.47
CA PRO A 115 1.79 11.19 21.83
C PRO A 115 0.46 10.69 22.38
N ASP A 116 -0.63 11.36 22.06
CA ASP A 116 -1.97 10.98 22.51
C ASP A 116 -2.44 9.66 21.89
N VAL A 117 -2.20 9.49 20.59
CA VAL A 117 -2.54 8.25 19.86
C VAL A 117 -1.67 7.09 20.36
N THR A 118 -0.41 7.35 20.66
CA THR A 118 0.52 6.34 21.20
C THR A 118 0.02 5.85 22.55
N ALA A 119 -0.46 6.73 23.41
CA ALA A 119 -1.03 6.35 24.71
C ALA A 119 -2.25 5.46 24.54
N ASP A 120 -3.16 5.80 23.66
CA ASP A 120 -4.36 4.99 23.36
C ASP A 120 -4.00 3.60 22.83
N VAL A 121 -3.01 3.51 21.96
CA VAL A 121 -2.54 2.23 21.41
C VAL A 121 -1.93 1.36 22.51
N VAL A 122 -1.13 1.94 23.42
CA VAL A 122 -0.53 1.22 24.54
C VAL A 122 -1.61 0.71 25.49
N GLU A 123 -2.59 1.52 25.82
CA GLU A 123 -3.71 1.12 26.67
C GLU A 123 -4.52 -0.02 26.07
N SER A 124 -4.80 0.04 24.76
CA SER A 124 -5.54 -1.02 24.08
C SER A 124 -4.76 -2.33 24.06
N ASN A 125 -3.44 -2.28 23.92
CA ASN A 125 -2.60 -3.47 23.96
C ASN A 125 -2.53 -4.10 25.36
N GLU A 126 -2.47 -3.29 26.39
CA GLU A 126 -2.50 -3.75 27.79
C GLU A 126 -3.85 -4.40 28.13
N ASN A 127 -4.94 -3.84 27.65
CA ASN A 127 -6.28 -4.36 27.89
C ASN A 127 -6.59 -5.61 27.06
N ALA A 128 -5.82 -5.88 25.99
CA ALA A 128 -5.99 -7.05 25.14
C ALA A 128 -5.34 -8.33 25.71
N ASN A 129 -4.51 -8.18 26.72
CA ASN A 129 -3.87 -9.28 27.45
C ASN A 129 -4.62 -9.56 28.76
#